data_f8f8be9d02bee3897ff763cdaae7ef5f
#
_entry.id   f8f8be9d02bee3897ff763cdaae7ef5f
#
_cell.length_a   1.000
_cell.length_b   1.000
_cell.length_c   1.000
_cell.angle_alpha   90.00
_cell.angle_beta   90.00
_cell.angle_gamma   90.00
#
_symmetry.space_group_name_H-M   'P 1'
#
loop_
_entity.id
_entity.type
_entity.pdbx_description
1 polymer ?
#
loop_
_entity_poly.entity_id
_entity_poly.type
_entity_poly.pdbx_seq_one_letter_code
_entity_poly.pdbx_strand_id
1 'polypeptide(L)'
;MPGGKGVPGGDKVPGGGNVPGGLGGSSGMVDPNTCGNYAGSEAGARLKAFLEAVADLQKQSQETVEVVKTSCKMMGKELGMGDADFPDSMETKDICAKVWGAYNDAFKVGLKGKAALKITYKPAVCRVDVKATADIAAKCEGKASADVGATCSGTCKGKCDGTCAGGAKAGTGGTGGGGECNGQCKGTCQGECEGHADVKASGQCKAKAQASASAEMKCTEPELKVALDAKMVLDKSKAEMVVKALQNGVPKLLSVKARIAPLQAAVETTVSTAKELKDMGPKFINSFKDQAMCISGQVAAAASAAMSIQANVNVSVSVSAEASGSVGGGA
;
A
#
# COMPACT_ATOMS: atom_id res chain seq x y z
N MET A 1 -16.93 -26.91 -33.81
CA MET A 1 -15.80 -27.53 -33.08
C MET A 1 -14.53 -27.34 -33.86
N PRO A 2 -13.48 -26.77 -33.32
CA PRO A 2 -12.43 -27.36 -32.56
C PRO A 2 -12.04 -26.45 -31.38
N GLY A 3 -11.78 -26.96 -30.19
CA GLY A 3 -10.54 -27.53 -29.74
C GLY A 3 -9.82 -26.51 -28.84
N GLY A 4 -10.21 -26.41 -27.51
CA GLY A 4 -9.52 -25.60 -26.51
C GLY A 4 -8.11 -26.14 -26.24
N LYS A 5 -7.12 -25.25 -26.31
CA LYS A 5 -5.74 -25.51 -25.84
C LYS A 5 -5.64 -25.16 -24.36
N GLY A 6 -5.33 -26.16 -23.54
CA GLY A 6 -5.05 -26.01 -22.12
C GLY A 6 -3.84 -25.13 -21.85
N VAL A 7 -3.91 -24.37 -20.76
CA VAL A 7 -2.83 -23.59 -20.18
C VAL A 7 -1.86 -24.57 -19.49
N PRO A 8 -0.54 -24.50 -19.71
CA PRO A 8 0.43 -25.37 -19.04
C PRO A 8 0.54 -25.04 -17.56
N GLY A 9 0.74 -26.12 -16.79
CA GLY A 9 0.73 -26.19 -15.34
C GLY A 9 1.68 -25.23 -14.62
N GLY A 10 1.25 -24.88 -13.40
CA GLY A 10 2.02 -24.13 -12.43
C GLY A 10 3.31 -24.86 -12.06
N ASP A 11 4.41 -24.18 -12.27
CA ASP A 11 5.71 -24.61 -11.79
C ASP A 11 5.72 -24.53 -10.27
N LYS A 12 6.01 -25.70 -9.66
CA LYS A 12 6.24 -25.85 -8.23
C LYS A 12 7.40 -24.95 -7.81
N VAL A 13 7.15 -24.03 -6.91
CA VAL A 13 8.21 -23.30 -6.19
C VAL A 13 9.07 -24.34 -5.46
N PRO A 14 10.41 -24.39 -5.73
CA PRO A 14 11.28 -25.33 -5.04
C PRO A 14 11.36 -24.99 -3.56
N GLY A 15 11.15 -26.04 -2.77
CA GLY A 15 11.17 -26.19 -1.35
C GLY A 15 11.90 -25.16 -0.50
N GLY A 16 11.24 -24.79 0.60
CA GLY A 16 11.89 -24.20 1.76
C GLY A 16 12.97 -25.13 2.28
N GLY A 17 14.22 -24.86 1.88
CA GLY A 17 15.38 -25.51 2.47
C GLY A 17 15.52 -25.04 3.92
N ASN A 18 15.57 -25.98 4.87
CA ASN A 18 16.03 -25.75 6.22
C ASN A 18 17.38 -25.05 6.20
N VAL A 19 17.41 -23.78 6.64
CA VAL A 19 18.65 -23.07 6.92
C VAL A 19 19.16 -23.58 8.28
N PRO A 20 20.34 -24.25 8.34
CA PRO A 20 20.90 -24.66 9.62
C PRO A 20 21.47 -23.43 10.33
N GLY A 21 20.91 -23.08 11.45
CA GLY A 21 21.40 -22.00 12.30
C GLY A 21 20.24 -21.21 12.87
N GLY A 22 19.85 -21.57 14.09
CA GLY A 22 18.68 -21.08 14.81
C GLY A 22 18.54 -19.55 14.78
N LEU A 23 17.73 -19.05 13.87
CA LEU A 23 17.09 -17.76 13.98
C LEU A 23 15.69 -18.04 14.52
N GLY A 24 15.62 -18.27 15.83
CA GLY A 24 14.38 -18.34 16.59
C GLY A 24 13.69 -16.98 16.59
N GLY A 25 12.94 -16.69 15.56
CA GLY A 25 12.00 -15.59 15.49
C GLY A 25 10.69 -16.15 14.92
N SER A 26 9.72 -16.36 15.77
CA SER A 26 8.36 -16.69 15.38
C SER A 26 7.86 -15.63 14.41
N SER A 27 7.46 -16.07 13.21
CA SER A 27 6.74 -15.33 12.18
C SER A 27 7.49 -14.71 11.00
N GLY A 28 8.75 -15.03 10.72
CA GLY A 28 9.40 -14.55 9.47
C GLY A 28 9.54 -13.02 9.35
N MET A 29 9.39 -12.30 10.47
CA MET A 29 9.58 -10.84 10.49
C MET A 29 11.06 -10.49 10.48
N VAL A 30 11.41 -9.49 9.67
CA VAL A 30 12.76 -8.93 9.65
C VAL A 30 12.99 -8.15 10.95
N ASP A 31 14.09 -8.47 11.66
CA ASP A 31 14.51 -7.73 12.84
C ASP A 31 15.86 -7.07 12.60
N PRO A 32 15.89 -5.73 12.46
CA PRO A 32 17.10 -4.99 12.16
C PRO A 32 18.16 -5.04 13.26
N ASN A 33 17.82 -5.53 14.44
CA ASN A 33 18.73 -5.55 15.60
C ASN A 33 19.34 -6.93 15.87
N THR A 34 18.89 -7.99 15.21
CA THR A 34 19.31 -9.38 15.44
C THR A 34 20.82 -9.59 15.28
N CYS A 35 21.48 -8.85 14.37
CA CYS A 35 22.91 -9.02 14.08
C CYS A 35 23.83 -8.14 14.94
N GLY A 36 23.34 -7.59 16.04
CA GLY A 36 24.11 -6.71 16.90
C GLY A 36 24.40 -5.33 16.30
N ASN A 37 25.46 -4.69 16.73
CA ASN A 37 25.77 -3.33 16.29
C ASN A 37 26.64 -3.32 15.02
N TYR A 38 26.02 -3.38 13.86
CA TYR A 38 26.69 -3.22 12.54
C TYR A 38 26.50 -1.80 11.95
N ALA A 39 25.72 -0.95 12.58
CA ALA A 39 25.42 0.40 12.11
C ALA A 39 26.54 1.44 12.36
N GLY A 40 27.67 1.03 12.89
CA GLY A 40 28.83 1.91 13.14
C GLY A 40 29.53 2.42 11.87
N SER A 41 29.27 1.82 10.71
CA SER A 41 29.73 2.29 9.40
C SER A 41 28.55 2.90 8.61
N GLU A 42 28.85 3.76 7.63
CA GLU A 42 27.85 4.32 6.73
C GLU A 42 27.05 3.22 6.00
N ALA A 43 27.71 2.21 5.49
CA ALA A 43 27.08 1.07 4.83
C ALA A 43 26.17 0.29 5.79
N GLY A 44 26.60 0.10 7.03
CA GLY A 44 25.82 -0.57 8.08
C GLY A 44 24.61 0.24 8.50
N ALA A 45 24.74 1.55 8.65
CA ALA A 45 23.65 2.45 8.99
C ALA A 45 22.56 2.42 7.89
N ARG A 46 22.95 2.49 6.62
CA ARG A 46 22.01 2.37 5.48
C ARG A 46 21.34 0.99 5.43
N LEU A 47 22.09 -0.08 5.65
CA LEU A 47 21.52 -1.43 5.71
C LEU A 47 20.50 -1.56 6.84
N LYS A 48 20.81 -1.04 8.03
CA LYS A 48 19.88 -1.03 9.17
C LYS A 48 18.61 -0.27 8.83
N ALA A 49 18.73 0.92 8.24
CA ALA A 49 17.59 1.71 7.80
C ALA A 49 16.71 0.95 6.79
N PHE A 50 17.33 0.20 5.87
CA PHE A 50 16.60 -0.65 4.93
C PHE A 50 15.86 -1.79 5.63
N LEU A 51 16.49 -2.51 6.56
CA LEU A 51 15.83 -3.59 7.31
C LEU A 51 14.67 -3.07 8.17
N GLU A 52 14.81 -1.89 8.77
CA GLU A 52 13.73 -1.20 9.47
C GLU A 52 12.57 -0.86 8.51
N ALA A 53 12.88 -0.39 7.29
CA ALA A 53 11.85 -0.13 6.27
C ALA A 53 11.06 -1.39 5.91
N VAL A 54 11.76 -2.53 5.74
CA VAL A 54 11.10 -3.81 5.45
C VAL A 54 10.20 -4.23 6.61
N ALA A 55 10.66 -4.13 7.86
CA ALA A 55 9.85 -4.47 9.03
C ALA A 55 8.59 -3.58 9.14
N ASP A 56 8.74 -2.28 8.95
CA ASP A 56 7.65 -1.32 8.96
C ASP A 56 6.61 -1.64 7.86
N LEU A 57 7.07 -1.94 6.64
CA LEU A 57 6.19 -2.30 5.52
C LEU A 57 5.52 -3.66 5.70
N GLN A 58 6.20 -4.65 6.31
CA GLN A 58 5.55 -5.92 6.66
C GLN A 58 4.33 -5.67 7.55
N LYS A 59 4.51 -4.90 8.62
CA LYS A 59 3.42 -4.54 9.53
C LYS A 59 2.30 -3.82 8.81
N GLN A 60 2.61 -2.77 8.04
CA GLN A 60 1.61 -1.99 7.30
C GLN A 60 0.84 -2.83 6.29
N SER A 61 1.51 -3.72 5.55
CA SER A 61 0.85 -4.59 4.58
C SER A 61 -0.08 -5.60 5.23
N GLN A 62 0.32 -6.17 6.38
CA GLN A 62 -0.52 -7.08 7.15
C GLN A 62 -1.75 -6.37 7.72
N GLU A 63 -1.58 -5.19 8.32
CA GLU A 63 -2.69 -4.36 8.81
C GLU A 63 -3.66 -4.00 7.67
N THR A 64 -3.13 -3.66 6.49
CA THR A 64 -3.94 -3.33 5.31
C THR A 64 -4.78 -4.53 4.86
N VAL A 65 -4.19 -5.72 4.76
CA VAL A 65 -4.90 -6.96 4.40
C VAL A 65 -5.96 -7.31 5.46
N GLU A 66 -5.66 -7.12 6.74
CA GLU A 66 -6.64 -7.39 7.81
C GLU A 66 -7.83 -6.42 7.77
N VAL A 67 -7.60 -5.16 7.45
CA VAL A 67 -8.69 -4.19 7.20
C VAL A 67 -9.56 -4.64 6.02
N VAL A 68 -8.95 -5.11 4.93
CA VAL A 68 -9.66 -5.65 3.76
C VAL A 68 -10.48 -6.87 4.15
N LYS A 69 -9.87 -7.84 4.83
CA LYS A 69 -10.51 -9.08 5.32
C LYS A 69 -11.72 -8.78 6.20
N THR A 70 -11.51 -7.92 7.19
CA THR A 70 -12.57 -7.52 8.13
C THR A 70 -13.71 -6.81 7.42
N SER A 71 -13.41 -5.94 6.46
CA SER A 71 -14.42 -5.22 5.67
C SER A 71 -15.25 -6.17 4.82
N CYS A 72 -14.63 -7.15 4.16
CA CYS A 72 -15.36 -8.16 3.41
C CYS A 72 -16.22 -9.03 4.34
N LYS A 73 -15.71 -9.46 5.50
CA LYS A 73 -16.50 -10.21 6.48
C LYS A 73 -17.70 -9.40 6.99
N MET A 74 -17.54 -8.10 7.23
CA MET A 74 -18.66 -7.22 7.62
C MET A 74 -19.72 -7.14 6.52
N MET A 75 -19.33 -6.96 5.26
CA MET A 75 -20.26 -7.01 4.14
C MET A 75 -21.00 -8.35 4.07
N GLY A 76 -20.27 -9.46 4.24
CA GLY A 76 -20.86 -10.80 4.24
C GLY A 76 -21.92 -10.98 5.34
N LYS A 77 -21.66 -10.50 6.56
CA LYS A 77 -22.62 -10.55 7.65
C LYS A 77 -23.91 -9.77 7.33
N GLU A 78 -23.79 -8.60 6.72
CA GLU A 78 -24.96 -7.84 6.25
C GLU A 78 -25.75 -8.54 5.15
N LEU A 79 -25.08 -9.42 4.38
CA LEU A 79 -25.70 -10.25 3.34
C LEU A 79 -26.25 -11.59 3.88
N GLY A 80 -26.21 -11.79 5.21
CA GLY A 80 -26.72 -12.98 5.88
C GLY A 80 -25.77 -14.15 5.95
N MET A 81 -24.48 -13.94 5.68
CA MET A 81 -23.45 -14.97 5.84
C MET A 81 -23.04 -15.10 7.31
N GLY A 82 -22.78 -16.33 7.77
CA GLY A 82 -22.32 -16.62 9.13
C GLY A 82 -20.81 -16.76 9.23
N ASP A 83 -20.30 -16.88 10.46
CA ASP A 83 -18.85 -17.07 10.69
C ASP A 83 -18.35 -18.41 10.10
N ALA A 84 -19.21 -19.44 10.00
CA ALA A 84 -18.90 -20.70 9.33
C ALA A 84 -18.57 -20.54 7.83
N ASP A 85 -19.05 -19.47 7.21
CA ASP A 85 -18.74 -19.13 5.82
C ASP A 85 -17.32 -18.63 5.61
N PHE A 86 -16.61 -18.28 6.68
CA PHE A 86 -15.30 -17.64 6.70
C PHE A 86 -14.30 -18.38 7.59
N PRO A 87 -13.98 -19.65 7.29
CA PRO A 87 -13.00 -20.40 8.09
C PRO A 87 -11.65 -19.67 8.12
N ASP A 88 -10.91 -19.81 9.22
CA ASP A 88 -9.65 -19.08 9.44
C ASP A 88 -8.58 -19.38 8.39
N SER A 89 -8.64 -20.57 7.78
CA SER A 89 -7.77 -20.98 6.68
C SER A 89 -8.06 -20.31 5.33
N MET A 90 -9.20 -19.59 5.21
CA MET A 90 -9.58 -18.96 3.96
C MET A 90 -8.78 -17.67 3.74
N GLU A 91 -8.20 -17.54 2.56
CA GLU A 91 -7.44 -16.36 2.18
C GLU A 91 -8.35 -15.12 2.01
N THR A 92 -7.81 -13.94 2.27
CA THR A 92 -8.56 -12.67 2.17
C THR A 92 -9.20 -12.48 0.81
N LYS A 93 -8.48 -12.84 -0.27
CA LYS A 93 -9.00 -12.75 -1.64
C LYS A 93 -10.25 -13.60 -1.82
N ASP A 94 -10.24 -14.84 -1.30
CA ASP A 94 -11.35 -15.78 -1.46
C ASP A 94 -12.57 -15.38 -0.60
N ILE A 95 -12.31 -14.85 0.61
CA ILE A 95 -13.36 -14.25 1.46
C ILE A 95 -14.06 -13.15 0.69
N CYS A 96 -13.30 -12.20 0.13
CA CYS A 96 -13.89 -11.07 -0.58
C CYS A 96 -14.62 -11.50 -1.86
N ALA A 97 -14.06 -12.44 -2.64
CA ALA A 97 -14.72 -12.98 -3.83
C ALA A 97 -16.06 -13.66 -3.49
N LYS A 98 -16.10 -14.46 -2.41
CA LYS A 98 -17.33 -15.10 -1.92
C LYS A 98 -18.38 -14.07 -1.53
N VAL A 99 -17.98 -13.01 -0.82
CA VAL A 99 -18.87 -11.91 -0.40
C VAL A 99 -19.42 -11.13 -1.60
N TRP A 100 -18.57 -10.81 -2.59
CA TRP A 100 -19.03 -10.15 -3.82
C TRP A 100 -19.98 -11.04 -4.62
N GLY A 101 -19.80 -12.36 -4.62
CA GLY A 101 -20.77 -13.32 -5.17
C GLY A 101 -22.13 -13.19 -4.49
N ALA A 102 -22.17 -13.26 -3.16
CA ALA A 102 -23.40 -13.10 -2.39
C ALA A 102 -24.06 -11.73 -2.57
N TYR A 103 -23.25 -10.67 -2.66
CA TYR A 103 -23.73 -9.31 -2.98
C TYR A 103 -24.43 -9.28 -4.35
N ASN A 104 -23.80 -9.82 -5.38
CA ASN A 104 -24.36 -9.84 -6.73
C ASN A 104 -25.68 -10.62 -6.80
N ASP A 105 -25.78 -11.72 -6.06
CA ASP A 105 -27.01 -12.53 -6.02
C ASP A 105 -28.12 -11.79 -5.25
N ALA A 106 -27.83 -11.18 -4.11
CA ALA A 106 -28.79 -10.36 -3.37
C ALA A 106 -29.25 -9.15 -4.21
N PHE A 107 -28.32 -8.54 -4.96
CA PHE A 107 -28.59 -7.41 -5.85
C PHE A 107 -29.56 -7.80 -6.97
N LYS A 108 -29.32 -8.94 -7.67
CA LYS A 108 -30.19 -9.42 -8.77
C LYS A 108 -31.61 -9.73 -8.29
N VAL A 109 -31.74 -10.28 -7.08
CA VAL A 109 -33.05 -10.62 -6.49
C VAL A 109 -33.76 -9.37 -5.96
N GLY A 110 -33.00 -8.48 -5.32
CA GLY A 110 -33.56 -7.32 -4.62
C GLY A 110 -33.90 -6.11 -5.51
N LEU A 111 -33.21 -5.96 -6.63
CA LEU A 111 -33.21 -4.72 -7.40
C LEU A 111 -33.37 -4.94 -8.92
N LYS A 112 -34.11 -4.03 -9.59
CA LYS A 112 -34.29 -4.09 -11.06
C LYS A 112 -33.05 -3.73 -11.88
N GLY A 113 -31.98 -3.29 -11.23
CA GLY A 113 -30.72 -2.93 -11.89
C GLY A 113 -29.98 -1.84 -11.11
N LYS A 114 -28.83 -1.43 -11.65
CA LYS A 114 -27.93 -0.46 -10.97
C LYS A 114 -28.58 0.90 -10.72
N ALA A 115 -29.50 1.33 -11.56
CA ALA A 115 -30.25 2.59 -11.40
C ALA A 115 -31.17 2.60 -10.16
N ALA A 116 -31.42 1.42 -9.53
CA ALA A 116 -32.14 1.34 -8.27
C ALA A 116 -31.34 1.89 -7.06
N LEU A 117 -30.01 2.00 -7.21
CA LEU A 117 -29.12 2.55 -6.19
C LEU A 117 -28.63 3.94 -6.62
N LYS A 118 -28.95 4.95 -5.82
CA LYS A 118 -28.32 6.27 -5.95
C LYS A 118 -27.16 6.34 -4.97
N ILE A 119 -25.95 6.26 -5.49
CA ILE A 119 -24.71 6.26 -4.71
C ILE A 119 -24.03 7.62 -4.83
N THR A 120 -23.75 8.26 -3.70
CA THR A 120 -22.93 9.48 -3.61
C THR A 120 -21.67 9.12 -2.86
N TYR A 121 -20.53 9.29 -3.50
CA TYR A 121 -19.22 8.93 -2.97
C TYR A 121 -18.28 10.13 -2.98
N LYS A 122 -17.65 10.39 -1.81
CA LYS A 122 -16.55 11.31 -1.68
C LYS A 122 -15.29 10.50 -1.32
N PRO A 123 -14.27 10.49 -2.18
CA PRO A 123 -13.08 9.68 -1.94
C PRO A 123 -12.29 10.17 -0.74
N ALA A 124 -11.62 9.24 -0.06
CA ALA A 124 -10.56 9.56 0.88
C ALA A 124 -9.39 10.18 0.11
N VAL A 125 -8.75 11.15 0.73
CA VAL A 125 -7.52 11.76 0.21
C VAL A 125 -6.43 11.55 1.25
N CYS A 126 -5.36 10.86 0.87
CA CYS A 126 -4.19 10.63 1.71
C CYS A 126 -3.04 11.54 1.28
N ARG A 127 -2.31 12.08 2.27
CA ARG A 127 -1.19 12.98 2.05
C ARG A 127 0.01 12.55 2.86
N VAL A 128 1.17 12.63 2.23
CA VAL A 128 2.47 12.45 2.85
C VAL A 128 3.17 13.79 2.99
N ASP A 129 3.90 13.98 4.08
CA ASP A 129 4.75 15.15 4.28
C ASP A 129 6.06 14.98 3.50
N VAL A 130 6.24 15.80 2.47
CA VAL A 130 7.41 15.72 1.58
C VAL A 130 8.68 16.13 2.30
N LYS A 131 8.60 17.15 3.18
CA LYS A 131 9.74 17.62 3.95
C LYS A 131 10.19 16.56 4.96
N ALA A 132 9.26 15.98 5.72
CA ALA A 132 9.58 14.90 6.66
C ALA A 132 10.22 13.70 5.94
N THR A 133 9.72 13.35 4.74
CA THR A 133 10.31 12.29 3.90
C THR A 133 11.76 12.62 3.51
N ALA A 134 12.04 13.87 3.09
CA ALA A 134 13.39 14.33 2.76
C ALA A 134 14.32 14.31 3.99
N ASP A 135 13.83 14.74 5.16
CA ASP A 135 14.59 14.78 6.40
C ASP A 135 15.00 13.35 6.84
N ILE A 136 14.11 12.36 6.70
CA ILE A 136 14.42 10.94 6.99
C ILE A 136 15.49 10.42 6.04
N ALA A 137 15.36 10.70 4.74
CA ALA A 137 16.35 10.28 3.74
C ALA A 137 17.72 10.93 4.00
N ALA A 138 17.75 12.23 4.29
CA ALA A 138 18.96 12.97 4.57
C ALA A 138 19.67 12.45 5.83
N LYS A 139 18.93 12.20 6.89
CA LYS A 139 19.47 11.61 8.13
C LYS A 139 20.08 10.23 7.88
N CYS A 140 19.43 9.41 7.07
CA CYS A 140 19.95 8.10 6.67
C CYS A 140 21.22 8.21 5.83
N GLU A 141 21.31 9.21 4.93
CA GLU A 141 22.48 9.48 4.09
C GLU A 141 23.63 10.17 4.85
N GLY A 142 23.40 10.66 6.06
CA GLY A 142 24.37 11.49 6.79
C GLY A 142 24.58 12.87 6.13
N LYS A 143 23.54 13.42 5.46
CA LYS A 143 23.54 14.67 4.73
C LYS A 143 22.60 15.69 5.37
N ALA A 144 22.72 16.96 4.97
CA ALA A 144 21.72 17.96 5.29
C ALA A 144 20.46 17.76 4.43
N SER A 145 19.28 18.07 4.98
CA SER A 145 18.00 17.90 4.26
C SER A 145 17.91 18.72 2.98
N ALA A 146 18.60 19.85 2.92
CA ALA A 146 18.68 20.70 1.73
C ALA A 146 19.39 20.02 0.55
N ASP A 147 20.26 19.03 0.81
CA ASP A 147 21.01 18.30 -0.22
C ASP A 147 20.21 17.12 -0.78
N VAL A 148 19.10 16.78 -0.14
CA VAL A 148 18.20 15.69 -0.57
C VAL A 148 16.96 16.32 -1.20
N GLY A 149 16.96 16.38 -2.54
CA GLY A 149 15.79 16.87 -3.27
C GLY A 149 14.60 15.91 -3.10
N ALA A 150 13.42 16.45 -2.81
CA ALA A 150 12.19 15.69 -2.72
C ALA A 150 11.14 16.24 -3.70
N THR A 151 10.49 15.33 -4.45
CA THR A 151 9.46 15.63 -5.42
C THR A 151 8.15 14.94 -5.05
N CYS A 152 7.03 15.52 -5.45
CA CYS A 152 5.71 14.93 -5.27
C CYS A 152 5.24 14.33 -6.60
N SER A 153 4.89 13.05 -6.60
CA SER A 153 4.38 12.36 -7.80
C SER A 153 2.91 12.69 -8.12
N GLY A 154 2.23 13.42 -7.25
CA GLY A 154 0.82 13.78 -7.38
C GLY A 154 0.61 15.28 -7.21
N THR A 155 -0.44 15.63 -6.45
CA THR A 155 -0.77 17.04 -6.15
C THR A 155 0.04 17.55 -4.97
N CYS A 156 0.91 18.52 -5.23
CA CYS A 156 1.62 19.25 -4.19
C CYS A 156 0.70 20.30 -3.56
N LYS A 157 0.59 20.29 -2.24
CA LYS A 157 -0.08 21.33 -1.44
C LYS A 157 0.94 22.03 -0.56
N GLY A 158 1.37 23.19 -0.97
CA GLY A 158 2.40 23.97 -0.28
C GLY A 158 3.23 24.79 -1.25
N LYS A 159 4.50 25.05 -0.93
CA LYS A 159 5.40 25.77 -1.83
C LYS A 159 6.01 24.83 -2.86
N CYS A 160 6.09 25.30 -4.12
CA CYS A 160 6.75 24.59 -5.20
C CYS A 160 7.96 25.40 -5.67
N ASP A 161 9.16 24.86 -5.50
CA ASP A 161 10.38 25.41 -6.10
C ASP A 161 10.48 24.88 -7.54
N GLY A 162 9.81 25.54 -8.46
CA GLY A 162 9.69 25.18 -9.85
C GLY A 162 8.36 25.62 -10.44
N THR A 163 7.89 24.92 -11.47
CA THR A 163 6.63 25.24 -12.15
C THR A 163 5.47 24.46 -11.53
N CYS A 164 4.43 25.17 -11.08
CA CYS A 164 3.18 24.57 -10.62
C CYS A 164 2.16 24.52 -11.76
N ALA A 165 1.73 23.33 -12.14
CA ALA A 165 0.65 23.12 -13.11
C ALA A 165 -0.66 22.77 -12.36
N GLY A 166 -1.65 23.65 -12.45
CA GLY A 166 -2.97 23.54 -11.81
C GLY A 166 -3.07 24.38 -10.53
N GLY A 167 -3.95 25.37 -10.48
CA GLY A 167 -4.38 26.04 -9.26
C GLY A 167 -3.30 26.81 -8.47
N ALA A 168 -2.41 27.52 -9.15
CA ALA A 168 -1.59 28.55 -8.52
C ALA A 168 -2.50 29.70 -8.09
N LYS A 169 -2.63 30.02 -6.81
CA LYS A 169 -3.03 31.37 -6.42
C LYS A 169 -1.89 32.26 -6.84
N ALA A 170 -2.15 33.07 -7.87
CA ALA A 170 -1.21 34.01 -8.40
C ALA A 170 -0.77 35.00 -7.32
N GLY A 171 0.36 34.73 -6.71
CA GLY A 171 1.23 35.72 -6.12
C GLY A 171 2.32 35.94 -7.13
N THR A 172 2.22 37.01 -7.89
CA THR A 172 3.21 37.61 -8.78
C THR A 172 4.12 36.64 -9.55
N GLY A 173 3.79 36.43 -10.81
CA GLY A 173 4.59 35.68 -11.77
C GLY A 173 6.03 36.14 -11.81
N GLY A 174 6.91 35.20 -11.59
CA GLY A 174 8.33 35.29 -11.81
C GLY A 174 8.86 33.88 -11.96
N THR A 175 9.51 33.60 -13.05
CA THR A 175 10.40 32.49 -13.23
C THR A 175 11.43 32.48 -12.10
N GLY A 176 11.19 31.64 -11.03
CA GLY A 176 12.14 31.43 -9.94
C GLY A 176 11.69 32.01 -8.60
N GLY A 177 10.71 31.36 -7.93
CA GLY A 177 10.41 31.72 -6.55
C GLY A 177 9.13 31.09 -6.06
N GLY A 178 9.27 30.19 -5.12
CA GLY A 178 8.31 29.44 -4.33
C GLY A 178 6.91 30.03 -4.12
N GLY A 179 6.01 29.84 -5.07
CA GLY A 179 4.60 30.18 -4.92
C GLY A 179 3.81 29.05 -4.27
N GLU A 180 2.69 29.37 -3.62
CA GLU A 180 1.74 28.35 -3.15
C GLU A 180 1.21 27.55 -4.35
N CYS A 181 1.43 26.25 -4.33
CA CYS A 181 0.99 25.30 -5.33
C CYS A 181 -0.14 24.43 -4.75
N ASN A 182 -1.19 24.26 -5.53
CA ASN A 182 -2.21 23.25 -5.32
C ASN A 182 -2.40 22.51 -6.65
N GLY A 183 -1.40 21.71 -7.02
CA GLY A 183 -1.35 21.06 -8.32
C GLY A 183 -0.05 20.28 -8.52
N GLN A 184 0.26 19.92 -9.76
CA GLN A 184 1.53 19.25 -10.06
C GLN A 184 2.70 20.22 -9.97
N CYS A 185 3.63 19.93 -9.07
CA CYS A 185 4.88 20.67 -8.92
C CYS A 185 5.99 20.02 -9.74
N LYS A 186 6.45 20.70 -10.79
CA LYS A 186 7.68 20.32 -11.50
C LYS A 186 8.88 20.98 -10.81
N GLY A 187 9.36 20.35 -9.75
CA GLY A 187 10.42 20.83 -8.89
C GLY A 187 10.28 20.24 -7.48
N THR A 188 10.89 20.89 -6.50
CA THR A 188 10.79 20.47 -5.10
C THR A 188 9.47 20.96 -4.50
N CYS A 189 8.66 20.01 -3.99
CA CYS A 189 7.45 20.32 -3.24
C CYS A 189 7.81 20.48 -1.76
N GLN A 190 7.52 21.66 -1.20
CA GLN A 190 7.66 21.92 0.23
C GLN A 190 6.26 21.96 0.85
N GLY A 191 5.81 20.82 1.37
CA GLY A 191 4.48 20.68 1.98
C GLY A 191 3.95 19.27 1.89
N GLU A 192 2.64 19.14 1.74
CA GLU A 192 1.95 17.85 1.64
C GLU A 192 1.82 17.40 0.17
N CYS A 193 1.95 16.08 -0.06
CA CYS A 193 1.80 15.44 -1.36
C CYS A 193 0.60 14.48 -1.35
N GLU A 194 -0.38 14.72 -2.22
CA GLU A 194 -1.42 13.74 -2.53
C GLU A 194 -0.87 12.75 -3.57
N GLY A 195 -0.30 11.66 -3.11
CA GLY A 195 0.46 10.70 -3.90
C GLY A 195 1.62 10.18 -3.06
N HIS A 196 2.78 9.97 -3.65
CA HIS A 196 3.99 9.60 -2.92
C HIS A 196 5.08 10.68 -3.06
N ALA A 197 5.91 10.81 -2.03
CA ALA A 197 7.11 11.63 -2.09
C ALA A 197 8.26 10.78 -2.62
N ASP A 198 8.96 11.30 -3.63
CA ASP A 198 10.18 10.70 -4.16
C ASP A 198 11.39 11.52 -3.73
N VAL A 199 12.46 10.85 -3.27
CA VAL A 199 13.66 11.49 -2.72
C VAL A 199 14.90 11.04 -3.46
N LYS A 200 15.88 11.94 -3.63
CA LYS A 200 17.18 11.65 -4.23
C LYS A 200 18.14 11.12 -3.16
N ALA A 201 18.07 9.80 -2.91
CA ALA A 201 18.89 9.13 -1.92
C ALA A 201 19.30 7.72 -2.44
N SER A 202 20.19 7.03 -1.72
CA SER A 202 20.47 5.62 -1.97
C SER A 202 19.19 4.78 -1.84
N GLY A 203 19.13 3.62 -2.52
CA GLY A 203 17.95 2.75 -2.47
C GLY A 203 17.51 2.44 -1.04
N GLN A 204 18.46 2.18 -0.13
CA GLN A 204 18.20 1.87 1.27
C GLN A 204 17.55 3.06 2.02
N CYS A 205 18.10 4.26 1.85
CA CYS A 205 17.59 5.46 2.50
C CYS A 205 16.27 5.94 1.89
N LYS A 206 16.10 5.75 0.57
CA LYS A 206 14.84 6.00 -0.13
C LYS A 206 13.74 5.06 0.38
N ALA A 207 14.02 3.75 0.50
CA ALA A 207 13.08 2.78 1.04
C ALA A 207 12.66 3.15 2.47
N LYS A 208 13.61 3.52 3.36
CA LYS A 208 13.29 3.97 4.73
C LYS A 208 12.40 5.20 4.73
N ALA A 209 12.74 6.21 3.95
CA ALA A 209 11.97 7.46 3.89
C ALA A 209 10.54 7.22 3.38
N GLN A 210 10.37 6.43 2.33
CA GLN A 210 9.06 6.13 1.77
C GLN A 210 8.23 5.21 2.68
N ALA A 211 8.83 4.22 3.34
CA ALA A 211 8.15 3.37 4.31
C ALA A 211 7.63 4.19 5.49
N SER A 212 8.45 5.08 6.05
CA SER A 212 8.04 5.98 7.12
C SER A 212 6.95 6.95 6.66
N ALA A 213 7.08 7.55 5.47
CA ALA A 213 6.06 8.45 4.91
C ALA A 213 4.71 7.73 4.71
N SER A 214 4.72 6.47 4.28
CA SER A 214 3.50 5.68 4.12
C SER A 214 2.86 5.31 5.47
N ALA A 215 3.65 5.16 6.54
CA ALA A 215 3.16 4.92 7.90
C ALA A 215 2.50 6.17 8.51
N GLU A 216 3.10 7.33 8.28
CA GLU A 216 2.70 8.60 8.89
C GLU A 216 1.72 9.41 8.04
N MET A 217 1.27 8.86 6.89
CA MET A 217 0.35 9.56 6.00
C MET A 217 -0.95 9.94 6.70
N LYS A 218 -1.44 11.14 6.41
CA LYS A 218 -2.72 11.65 6.90
C LYS A 218 -3.79 11.46 5.84
N CYS A 219 -4.87 10.76 6.20
CA CYS A 219 -5.97 10.50 5.29
C CYS A 219 -7.26 11.12 5.83
N THR A 220 -8.07 11.70 4.92
CA THR A 220 -9.47 12.01 5.21
C THR A 220 -10.29 10.73 5.13
N GLU A 221 -11.40 10.66 5.86
CA GLU A 221 -12.31 9.54 5.74
C GLU A 221 -13.14 9.64 4.45
N PRO A 222 -13.40 8.51 3.76
CA PRO A 222 -14.32 8.50 2.63
C PRO A 222 -15.76 8.59 3.13
N GLU A 223 -16.61 9.31 2.40
CA GLU A 223 -18.04 9.37 2.66
C GLU A 223 -18.80 8.58 1.59
N LEU A 224 -19.66 7.66 2.01
CA LEU A 224 -20.52 6.88 1.11
C LEU A 224 -21.97 7.00 1.58
N LYS A 225 -22.83 7.50 0.69
CA LYS A 225 -24.29 7.55 0.90
C LYS A 225 -24.95 6.69 -0.18
N VAL A 226 -25.79 5.77 0.25
CA VAL A 226 -26.54 4.89 -0.63
C VAL A 226 -28.02 5.09 -0.36
N ALA A 227 -28.78 5.45 -1.38
CA ALA A 227 -30.23 5.57 -1.34
C ALA A 227 -30.86 4.63 -2.35
N LEU A 228 -32.06 4.11 -2.04
CA LEU A 228 -32.85 3.22 -2.90
C LEU A 228 -33.95 4.02 -3.63
N ASP A 229 -34.12 3.73 -4.91
CA ASP A 229 -35.36 4.08 -5.61
C ASP A 229 -36.41 3.00 -5.33
N ALA A 230 -37.41 3.36 -4.52
CA ALA A 230 -38.47 2.44 -4.11
C ALA A 230 -39.24 1.80 -5.29
N LYS A 231 -39.30 2.47 -6.45
CA LYS A 231 -39.97 1.94 -7.66
C LYS A 231 -39.19 0.83 -8.33
N MET A 232 -37.91 0.72 -8.02
CA MET A 232 -36.99 -0.27 -8.60
C MET A 232 -36.61 -1.40 -7.65
N VAL A 233 -37.27 -1.47 -6.47
CA VAL A 233 -37.10 -2.56 -5.51
C VAL A 233 -38.00 -3.73 -5.89
N LEU A 234 -37.43 -4.92 -6.02
CA LEU A 234 -38.13 -6.18 -6.28
C LEU A 234 -38.39 -6.94 -4.98
N ASP A 235 -37.38 -7.06 -4.13
CA ASP A 235 -37.43 -7.64 -2.80
C ASP A 235 -36.82 -6.65 -1.81
N LYS A 236 -37.65 -6.16 -0.88
CA LYS A 236 -37.25 -5.15 0.10
C LYS A 236 -36.15 -5.66 1.04
N SER A 237 -36.26 -6.89 1.50
CA SER A 237 -35.28 -7.49 2.42
C SER A 237 -33.91 -7.59 1.75
N LYS A 238 -33.84 -8.12 0.55
CA LYS A 238 -32.59 -8.25 -0.22
C LYS A 238 -32.02 -6.88 -0.59
N ALA A 239 -32.84 -5.91 -0.97
CA ALA A 239 -32.38 -4.57 -1.25
C ALA A 239 -31.79 -3.88 -0.01
N GLU A 240 -32.39 -4.03 1.17
CA GLU A 240 -31.84 -3.50 2.42
C GLU A 240 -30.49 -4.17 2.79
N MET A 241 -30.37 -5.49 2.60
CA MET A 241 -29.08 -6.21 2.80
C MET A 241 -27.99 -5.62 1.92
N VAL A 242 -28.27 -5.40 0.62
CA VAL A 242 -27.34 -4.80 -0.34
C VAL A 242 -26.89 -3.40 0.13
N VAL A 243 -27.83 -2.54 0.54
CA VAL A 243 -27.51 -1.18 1.02
C VAL A 243 -26.62 -1.22 2.26
N LYS A 244 -26.99 -2.04 3.27
CA LYS A 244 -26.22 -2.18 4.52
C LYS A 244 -24.79 -2.72 4.24
N ALA A 245 -24.67 -3.72 3.37
CA ALA A 245 -23.37 -4.25 2.98
C ALA A 245 -22.47 -3.17 2.35
N LEU A 246 -23.02 -2.34 1.45
CA LEU A 246 -22.29 -1.22 0.87
C LEU A 246 -21.92 -0.18 1.93
N GLN A 247 -22.87 0.26 2.76
CA GLN A 247 -22.63 1.31 3.76
C GLN A 247 -21.62 0.91 4.83
N ASN A 248 -21.63 -0.34 5.26
CA ASN A 248 -20.79 -0.81 6.38
C ASN A 248 -19.41 -1.31 5.95
N GLY A 249 -19.26 -1.90 4.77
CA GLY A 249 -18.00 -2.48 4.33
C GLY A 249 -17.20 -1.63 3.36
N VAL A 250 -17.87 -1.04 2.36
CA VAL A 250 -17.19 -0.35 1.25
C VAL A 250 -16.37 0.88 1.69
N PRO A 251 -16.79 1.74 2.64
CA PRO A 251 -15.97 2.90 3.03
C PRO A 251 -14.56 2.50 3.49
N LYS A 252 -14.43 1.42 4.26
CA LYS A 252 -13.12 0.92 4.71
C LYS A 252 -12.25 0.42 3.54
N LEU A 253 -12.84 -0.28 2.57
CA LEU A 253 -12.13 -0.71 1.36
C LEU A 253 -11.66 0.49 0.53
N LEU A 254 -12.48 1.54 0.46
CA LEU A 254 -12.13 2.77 -0.25
C LEU A 254 -11.05 3.60 0.48
N SER A 255 -11.00 3.55 1.81
CA SER A 255 -9.90 4.15 2.57
C SER A 255 -8.57 3.43 2.31
N VAL A 256 -8.60 2.10 2.19
CA VAL A 256 -7.42 1.32 1.79
C VAL A 256 -6.94 1.75 0.41
N LYS A 257 -7.86 1.91 -0.56
CA LYS A 257 -7.51 2.37 -1.92
C LYS A 257 -6.73 3.69 -1.92
N ALA A 258 -7.12 4.64 -1.06
CA ALA A 258 -6.45 5.93 -0.97
C ALA A 258 -5.00 5.83 -0.44
N ARG A 259 -4.70 4.81 0.37
CA ARG A 259 -3.36 4.54 0.93
C ARG A 259 -2.44 3.76 -0.01
N ILE A 260 -3.01 3.16 -1.06
CA ILE A 260 -2.27 2.22 -1.91
C ILE A 260 -1.11 2.91 -2.64
N ALA A 261 -1.29 4.09 -3.20
CA ALA A 261 -0.25 4.72 -4.02
C ALA A 261 1.07 4.99 -3.27
N PRO A 262 1.08 5.60 -2.07
CA PRO A 262 2.31 5.73 -1.27
C PRO A 262 2.89 4.38 -0.86
N LEU A 263 2.05 3.43 -0.48
CA LEU A 263 2.48 2.10 -0.06
C LEU A 263 3.11 1.31 -1.20
N GLN A 264 2.53 1.34 -2.41
CA GLN A 264 3.12 0.71 -3.60
C GLN A 264 4.49 1.28 -3.92
N ALA A 265 4.65 2.60 -3.93
CA ALA A 265 5.93 3.23 -4.20
C ALA A 265 7.01 2.79 -3.20
N ALA A 266 6.66 2.71 -1.91
CA ALA A 266 7.55 2.21 -0.86
C ALA A 266 7.92 0.73 -1.09
N VAL A 267 6.95 -0.11 -1.47
CA VAL A 267 7.16 -1.53 -1.76
C VAL A 267 8.03 -1.74 -2.99
N GLU A 268 7.76 -1.03 -4.09
CA GLU A 268 8.56 -1.12 -5.32
C GLU A 268 10.01 -0.73 -5.06
N THR A 269 10.25 0.36 -4.33
CA THR A 269 11.60 0.78 -3.91
C THR A 269 12.26 -0.29 -3.04
N THR A 270 11.53 -0.86 -2.10
CA THR A 270 12.05 -1.90 -1.21
C THR A 270 12.40 -3.19 -1.95
N VAL A 271 11.55 -3.63 -2.89
CA VAL A 271 11.81 -4.81 -3.73
C VAL A 271 13.02 -4.60 -4.62
N SER A 272 13.17 -3.43 -5.28
CA SER A 272 14.34 -3.13 -6.10
C SER A 272 15.62 -3.07 -5.28
N THR A 273 15.60 -2.41 -4.13
CA THR A 273 16.73 -2.32 -3.19
C THR A 273 17.12 -3.69 -2.64
N ALA A 274 16.15 -4.56 -2.32
CA ALA A 274 16.41 -5.92 -1.87
C ALA A 274 17.14 -6.75 -2.94
N LYS A 275 16.76 -6.59 -4.21
CA LYS A 275 17.45 -7.22 -5.36
C LYS A 275 18.87 -6.69 -5.51
N GLU A 276 19.07 -5.38 -5.50
CA GLU A 276 20.37 -4.75 -5.57
C GLU A 276 21.30 -5.23 -4.46
N LEU A 277 20.81 -5.28 -3.20
CA LEU A 277 21.60 -5.78 -2.07
C LEU A 277 22.00 -7.25 -2.24
N LYS A 278 21.10 -8.09 -2.78
CA LYS A 278 21.39 -9.47 -3.09
C LYS A 278 22.44 -9.60 -4.20
N ASP A 279 22.37 -8.75 -5.23
CA ASP A 279 23.28 -8.75 -6.38
C ASP A 279 24.66 -8.16 -6.06
N MET A 280 24.78 -7.29 -5.01
CA MET A 280 26.09 -6.83 -4.52
C MET A 280 26.99 -7.96 -4.00
N GLY A 281 26.39 -9.10 -3.67
CA GLY A 281 27.09 -10.35 -3.44
C GLY A 281 28.02 -10.38 -2.21
N PRO A 282 28.94 -11.36 -2.17
CA PRO A 282 29.77 -11.65 -1.01
C PRO A 282 30.66 -10.49 -0.55
N LYS A 283 31.11 -9.60 -1.47
CA LYS A 283 32.00 -8.48 -1.12
C LYS A 283 31.37 -7.50 -0.15
N PHE A 284 30.08 -7.16 -0.37
CA PHE A 284 29.32 -6.29 0.52
C PHE A 284 29.11 -6.96 1.88
N ILE A 285 28.65 -8.20 1.86
CA ILE A 285 28.40 -8.99 3.09
C ILE A 285 29.68 -9.18 3.90
N ASN A 286 30.80 -9.51 3.28
CA ASN A 286 32.08 -9.71 3.94
C ASN A 286 32.67 -8.43 4.57
N SER A 287 32.18 -7.24 4.16
CA SER A 287 32.58 -5.98 4.84
C SER A 287 32.15 -5.92 6.29
N PHE A 288 31.16 -6.73 6.69
CA PHE A 288 30.65 -6.82 8.06
C PHE A 288 31.38 -7.87 8.93
N LYS A 289 32.46 -8.47 8.43
CA LYS A 289 33.34 -9.40 9.20
C LYS A 289 32.56 -10.50 9.93
N ASP A 290 32.64 -10.50 11.27
CA ASP A 290 32.03 -11.52 12.13
C ASP A 290 30.48 -11.54 12.06
N GLN A 291 29.86 -10.46 11.58
CA GLN A 291 28.41 -10.34 11.41
C GLN A 291 27.94 -10.75 10.00
N ALA A 292 28.86 -11.06 9.08
CA ALA A 292 28.55 -11.30 7.67
C ALA A 292 27.49 -12.38 7.45
N MET A 293 27.56 -13.50 8.19
CA MET A 293 26.60 -14.59 8.06
C MET A 293 25.20 -14.18 8.54
N CYS A 294 25.10 -13.51 9.68
CA CYS A 294 23.83 -12.99 10.19
C CYS A 294 23.21 -11.97 9.22
N ILE A 295 24.00 -11.03 8.75
CA ILE A 295 23.57 -10.00 7.78
C ILE A 295 23.10 -10.63 6.47
N SER A 296 23.80 -11.65 5.95
CA SER A 296 23.34 -12.40 4.79
C SER A 296 21.96 -13.01 5.00
N GLY A 297 21.72 -13.59 6.17
CA GLY A 297 20.43 -14.12 6.57
C GLY A 297 19.34 -13.04 6.61
N GLN A 298 19.63 -11.88 7.19
CA GLN A 298 18.69 -10.75 7.26
C GLN A 298 18.37 -10.16 5.87
N VAL A 299 19.35 -10.03 4.99
CA VAL A 299 19.13 -9.57 3.61
C VAL A 299 18.26 -10.58 2.84
N ALA A 300 18.49 -11.89 3.01
CA ALA A 300 17.66 -12.91 2.40
C ALA A 300 16.22 -12.90 2.95
N ALA A 301 16.06 -12.73 4.27
CA ALA A 301 14.77 -12.59 4.91
C ALA A 301 14.03 -11.33 4.42
N ALA A 302 14.73 -10.20 4.28
CA ALA A 302 14.18 -8.95 3.76
C ALA A 302 13.71 -9.10 2.30
N ALA A 303 14.45 -9.81 1.45
CA ALA A 303 14.05 -10.08 0.07
C ALA A 303 12.78 -10.95 0.01
N SER A 304 12.68 -11.98 0.85
CA SER A 304 11.47 -12.81 0.96
C SER A 304 10.28 -12.01 1.50
N ALA A 305 10.51 -11.19 2.53
CA ALA A 305 9.49 -10.31 3.10
C ALA A 305 8.96 -9.30 2.07
N ALA A 306 9.84 -8.70 1.27
CA ALA A 306 9.45 -7.75 0.23
C ALA A 306 8.50 -8.37 -0.80
N MET A 307 8.70 -9.62 -1.19
CA MET A 307 7.80 -10.35 -2.09
C MET A 307 6.43 -10.61 -1.43
N SER A 308 6.43 -10.98 -0.15
CA SER A 308 5.18 -11.19 0.61
C SER A 308 4.39 -9.88 0.78
N ILE A 309 5.09 -8.78 1.09
CA ILE A 309 4.51 -7.44 1.17
C ILE A 309 3.86 -7.06 -0.16
N GLN A 310 4.55 -7.27 -1.27
CA GLN A 310 4.02 -6.99 -2.61
C GLN A 310 2.77 -7.81 -2.91
N ALA A 311 2.73 -9.10 -2.53
CA ALA A 311 1.55 -9.93 -2.70
C ALA A 311 0.36 -9.40 -1.90
N ASN A 312 0.57 -9.01 -0.63
CA ASN A 312 -0.45 -8.43 0.24
C ASN A 312 -1.02 -7.11 -0.33
N VAL A 313 -0.15 -6.24 -0.83
CA VAL A 313 -0.55 -4.98 -1.46
C VAL A 313 -1.37 -5.26 -2.72
N ASN A 314 -0.95 -6.21 -3.57
CA ASN A 314 -1.68 -6.58 -4.78
C ASN A 314 -3.09 -7.10 -4.48
N VAL A 315 -3.27 -7.92 -3.43
CA VAL A 315 -4.61 -8.36 -2.97
C VAL A 315 -5.44 -7.16 -2.56
N SER A 316 -4.89 -6.24 -1.78
CA SER A 316 -5.57 -5.03 -1.34
C SER A 316 -5.97 -4.11 -2.49
N VAL A 317 -5.09 -3.96 -3.49
CA VAL A 317 -5.36 -3.23 -4.76
C VAL A 317 -6.55 -3.84 -5.49
N SER A 318 -6.51 -5.15 -5.72
CA SER A 318 -7.54 -5.88 -6.47
C SER A 318 -8.91 -5.73 -5.82
N VAL A 319 -9.01 -6.01 -4.51
CA VAL A 319 -10.29 -5.92 -3.77
C VAL A 319 -10.80 -4.48 -3.70
N SER A 320 -9.92 -3.49 -3.48
CA SER A 320 -10.31 -2.08 -3.44
C SER A 320 -10.77 -1.54 -4.80
N ALA A 321 -10.19 -2.04 -5.90
CA ALA A 321 -10.60 -1.71 -7.26
C ALA A 321 -11.99 -2.26 -7.55
N GLU A 322 -12.30 -3.51 -7.14
CA GLU A 322 -13.61 -4.13 -7.28
C GLU A 322 -14.68 -3.35 -6.50
N ALA A 323 -14.38 -2.98 -5.24
CA ALA A 323 -15.25 -2.13 -4.43
C ALA A 323 -15.53 -0.78 -5.12
N SER A 324 -14.50 -0.15 -5.71
CA SER A 324 -14.64 1.12 -6.43
C SER A 324 -15.51 0.99 -7.68
N GLY A 325 -15.37 -0.11 -8.44
CA GLY A 325 -16.19 -0.40 -9.61
C GLY A 325 -17.66 -0.58 -9.25
N SER A 326 -17.94 -1.16 -8.09
CA SER A 326 -19.30 -1.35 -7.60
C SER A 326 -19.98 -0.04 -7.22
N VAL A 327 -19.22 0.96 -6.75
CA VAL A 327 -19.70 2.29 -6.36
C VAL A 327 -19.74 3.27 -7.56
N GLY A 328 -18.75 3.21 -8.45
CA GLY A 328 -18.63 4.11 -9.62
C GLY A 328 -19.56 3.79 -10.80
N GLY A 329 -20.14 2.62 -10.85
CA GLY A 329 -21.05 2.22 -11.93
C GLY A 329 -22.47 2.79 -11.83
N GLY A 330 -22.74 3.68 -10.89
CA GLY A 330 -24.04 4.32 -10.64
C GLY A 330 -24.05 5.84 -10.87
N ALA A 331 -22.99 6.42 -11.47
CA ALA A 331 -22.92 7.85 -11.82
C ALA A 331 -23.18 8.04 -13.30
#